data_c59522d1dc41ddb9c2b163a5a20bdfca
#
_entry.id   c59522d1dc41ddb9c2b163a5a20bdfca
#
_cell.length_a   1.000
_cell.length_b   1.000
_cell.length_c   1.000
_cell.angle_alpha   90.00
_cell.angle_beta   90.00
_cell.angle_gamma   90.00
#
_symmetry.space_group_name_H-M   'P 1'
#
loop_
_entity.id
_entity.type
_entity.pdbx_description
1 polymer ?
#
loop_
_entity_poly.entity_id
_entity_poly.type
_entity_poly.pdbx_seq_one_letter_code
_entity_poly.pdbx_strand_id
1 'polypeptide(L)'
;MPDVDMKPVDTAKEEKEEEKKEETKKEEPKTPLAEIKANAALIDRAVSTIEPRFTHRVLRTMNALRKRTDEAVLKNAIEQLYPKDSSTKTTLLSWVPAASSQAAMEVDSTSQTATPPAPPPTSEPVPEIDVYLRLLILYQLLKSENQYGKAKELANETVDKMHRLNRRSMDPIAAKIWFAVERVYDLRGELADARILFLAGQRTAALRHDSTTEAALLNCLLRSYITYSLYDQADKLVSKTTFPASAPNNQFARYHYYLGRIKAVQLNYSDAHINLQQAIRRAPPPTMAPGFFQAVHKLNIVVELLMGDIPDRSIFRHKVLEKALGGYFELVKAVRTGSLSQFLTTVSKHSATFQADHTHTLIVRLRQNVIKTGIRQLSLAYSLISLKDICVKLHLDSEEDAEYIVGKAIRDGVIEGRMVHEQGWMACKGAGGAKGQNAYGNSVAEAFQRRIGYCLELHNQSVKAMRYPLNAHRKELAAAEGAREREKELAKEIQEGDLDEDDLGGDF
;
A
#
# COMPACT_ATOMS: atom_id res chain seq x y z
N MET A 1 31.64 -38.88 -53.64
CA MET A 1 32.00 -37.88 -52.60
C MET A 1 31.18 -38.24 -51.39
N PRO A 2 31.82 -38.51 -50.28
CA PRO A 2 31.20 -39.25 -49.15
C PRO A 2 30.38 -38.36 -48.25
N ASP A 3 29.24 -38.92 -47.85
CA ASP A 3 28.38 -38.47 -46.77
C ASP A 3 29.10 -38.44 -45.44
N VAL A 4 28.96 -37.31 -44.69
CA VAL A 4 29.42 -37.19 -43.30
C VAL A 4 28.22 -37.30 -42.41
N ASP A 5 28.02 -38.45 -41.81
CA ASP A 5 27.08 -38.70 -40.72
C ASP A 5 27.34 -37.80 -39.53
N MET A 6 26.42 -36.90 -39.25
CA MET A 6 26.36 -36.21 -37.97
C MET A 6 25.50 -37.01 -36.99
N LYS A 7 26.10 -37.61 -35.99
CA LYS A 7 25.42 -38.21 -34.84
C LYS A 7 24.83 -37.11 -33.96
N PRO A 8 23.62 -37.26 -33.44
CA PRO A 8 22.98 -36.27 -32.59
C PRO A 8 23.56 -36.28 -31.17
N VAL A 9 23.69 -35.06 -30.65
CA VAL A 9 24.15 -34.72 -29.28
C VAL A 9 22.98 -34.99 -28.30
N ASP A 10 22.86 -36.21 -27.78
CA ASP A 10 21.88 -36.57 -26.76
C ASP A 10 22.44 -36.48 -25.33
N THR A 11 23.73 -36.35 -25.15
CA THR A 11 24.37 -36.28 -23.82
C THR A 11 24.18 -34.95 -23.09
N ALA A 12 23.92 -33.84 -23.82
CA ALA A 12 23.71 -32.52 -23.19
C ALA A 12 22.26 -32.31 -22.67
N LYS A 13 21.33 -33.22 -23.00
CA LYS A 13 19.97 -33.18 -22.47
C LYS A 13 19.82 -33.98 -21.18
N GLU A 14 20.56 -35.08 -21.07
CA GLU A 14 20.53 -35.93 -19.87
C GLU A 14 21.23 -35.25 -18.68
N GLU A 15 22.33 -34.54 -18.90
CA GLU A 15 23.01 -33.76 -17.85
C GLU A 15 22.13 -32.57 -17.35
N LYS A 16 21.36 -31.94 -18.24
CA LYS A 16 20.41 -30.85 -17.85
C LYS A 16 19.14 -31.37 -17.19
N GLU A 17 18.74 -32.60 -17.40
CA GLU A 17 17.63 -33.25 -16.70
C GLU A 17 18.05 -33.84 -15.35
N GLU A 18 19.30 -34.24 -15.18
CA GLU A 18 19.84 -34.65 -13.88
C GLU A 18 20.09 -33.44 -12.97
N GLU A 19 20.66 -32.35 -13.49
CA GLU A 19 20.75 -31.09 -12.72
C GLU A 19 19.37 -30.55 -12.30
N LYS A 20 18.34 -30.61 -13.18
CA LYS A 20 16.98 -30.23 -12.82
C LYS A 20 16.30 -31.19 -11.83
N LYS A 21 16.73 -32.42 -11.72
CA LYS A 21 16.22 -33.40 -10.75
C LYS A 21 16.88 -33.29 -9.37
N GLU A 22 18.12 -32.75 -9.31
CA GLU A 22 18.77 -32.41 -8.04
C GLU A 22 18.22 -31.11 -7.43
N GLU A 23 17.78 -30.13 -8.25
CA GLU A 23 17.20 -28.87 -7.78
C GLU A 23 15.76 -28.98 -7.23
N THR A 24 15.04 -30.06 -7.50
CA THR A 24 13.70 -30.31 -6.95
C THR A 24 13.68 -31.21 -5.72
N LYS A 25 14.70 -31.23 -4.90
CA LYS A 25 14.55 -31.63 -3.51
C LYS A 25 13.73 -30.54 -2.82
N LYS A 26 12.41 -30.76 -2.71
CA LYS A 26 11.53 -30.06 -1.78
C LYS A 26 12.24 -30.08 -0.43
N GLU A 27 12.84 -28.97 -0.03
CA GLU A 27 13.37 -28.84 1.32
C GLU A 27 12.20 -29.14 2.27
N GLU A 28 12.36 -30.15 3.08
CA GLU A 28 11.41 -30.43 4.16
C GLU A 28 11.25 -29.16 4.98
N PRO A 29 10.05 -28.78 5.37
CA PRO A 29 9.80 -27.51 6.06
C PRO A 29 10.66 -27.48 7.33
N LYS A 30 11.71 -26.65 7.33
CA LYS A 30 12.63 -26.47 8.45
C LYS A 30 11.81 -26.19 9.72
N THR A 31 12.17 -26.81 10.82
CA THR A 31 11.49 -26.54 12.10
C THR A 31 11.66 -25.04 12.46
N PRO A 32 10.67 -24.39 13.06
CA PRO A 32 10.74 -22.96 13.38
C PRO A 32 11.99 -22.58 14.17
N LEU A 33 12.47 -23.47 15.02
CA LEU A 33 13.71 -23.29 15.79
C LEU A 33 14.95 -23.29 14.89
N ALA A 34 15.01 -24.18 13.89
CA ALA A 34 16.11 -24.22 12.92
C ALA A 34 16.11 -22.95 12.03
N GLU A 35 14.94 -22.45 11.66
CA GLU A 35 14.81 -21.18 10.91
C GLU A 35 15.30 -19.99 11.74
N ILE A 36 14.95 -19.88 13.03
CA ILE A 36 15.43 -18.80 13.91
C ILE A 36 16.97 -18.83 14.00
N LYS A 37 17.56 -20.01 14.14
CA LYS A 37 19.03 -20.16 14.18
C LYS A 37 19.69 -19.79 12.85
N ALA A 38 19.12 -20.23 11.74
CA ALA A 38 19.61 -19.87 10.41
C ALA A 38 19.51 -18.35 10.17
N ASN A 39 18.42 -17.73 10.60
CA ASN A 39 18.25 -16.28 10.54
C ASN A 39 19.26 -15.53 11.41
N ALA A 40 19.55 -16.03 12.63
CA ALA A 40 20.59 -15.47 13.48
C ALA A 40 21.97 -15.53 12.81
N ALA A 41 22.33 -16.66 12.21
CA ALA A 41 23.60 -16.80 11.46
C ALA A 41 23.64 -15.87 10.22
N LEU A 42 22.51 -15.65 9.53
CA LEU A 42 22.44 -14.70 8.44
C LEU A 42 22.61 -13.25 8.92
N ILE A 43 22.07 -12.89 10.09
CA ILE A 43 22.29 -11.57 10.68
C ILE A 43 23.76 -11.37 11.06
N ASP A 44 24.40 -12.35 11.68
CA ASP A 44 25.85 -12.31 11.98
C ASP A 44 26.67 -12.10 10.71
N ARG A 45 26.32 -12.83 9.66
CA ARG A 45 26.96 -12.65 8.34
C ARG A 45 26.70 -11.26 7.77
N ALA A 46 25.47 -10.74 7.88
CA ALA A 46 25.13 -9.39 7.41
C ALA A 46 25.94 -8.31 8.12
N VAL A 47 26.19 -8.47 9.41
CA VAL A 47 26.98 -7.54 10.21
C VAL A 47 28.47 -7.65 9.89
N SER A 48 29.00 -8.86 9.72
CA SER A 48 30.42 -9.08 9.40
C SER A 48 30.78 -8.62 7.99
N THR A 49 29.91 -8.84 7.00
CA THR A 49 30.12 -8.43 5.60
C THR A 49 29.65 -7.01 5.29
N ILE A 50 28.90 -6.37 6.21
CA ILE A 50 28.27 -5.04 6.03
C ILE A 50 27.27 -5.04 4.84
N GLU A 51 26.70 -6.18 4.50
CA GLU A 51 25.73 -6.32 3.41
C GLU A 51 24.30 -6.41 3.94
N PRO A 52 23.41 -5.45 3.59
CA PRO A 52 22.02 -5.47 4.03
C PRO A 52 21.16 -6.57 3.36
N ARG A 53 21.66 -7.21 2.27
CA ARG A 53 20.93 -8.26 1.55
C ARG A 53 20.53 -9.42 2.46
N PHE A 54 21.42 -9.86 3.33
CA PHE A 54 21.14 -10.95 4.27
C PHE A 54 20.08 -10.58 5.31
N THR A 55 20.11 -9.34 5.80
CA THR A 55 19.08 -8.84 6.72
C THR A 55 17.73 -8.77 6.03
N HIS A 56 17.66 -8.31 4.77
CA HIS A 56 16.43 -8.31 4.00
C HIS A 56 15.86 -9.70 3.77
N ARG A 57 16.74 -10.72 3.53
CA ARG A 57 16.30 -12.12 3.42
C ARG A 57 15.66 -12.60 4.72
N VAL A 58 16.26 -12.32 5.87
CA VAL A 58 15.68 -12.64 7.19
C VAL A 58 14.32 -11.96 7.40
N LEU A 59 14.19 -10.70 7.01
CA LEU A 59 12.94 -9.95 7.16
C LEU A 59 11.82 -10.45 6.24
N ARG A 60 12.15 -11.07 5.10
CA ARG A 60 11.16 -11.70 4.21
C ARG A 60 10.54 -12.95 4.86
N THR A 61 11.35 -13.84 5.45
CA THR A 61 10.87 -15.07 6.08
C THR A 61 10.14 -14.83 7.41
N MET A 62 10.30 -13.65 7.99
CA MET A 62 9.73 -13.30 9.30
C MET A 62 8.19 -13.43 9.34
N ASN A 63 7.48 -13.11 8.26
CA ASN A 63 6.02 -13.18 8.24
C ASN A 63 5.50 -14.62 8.31
N ALA A 64 6.16 -15.55 7.62
CA ALA A 64 5.85 -16.97 7.70
C ALA A 64 6.24 -17.52 9.08
N LEU A 65 7.42 -17.13 9.55
CA LEU A 65 7.96 -17.56 10.84
C LEU A 65 7.08 -17.15 12.02
N ARG A 66 6.62 -15.88 12.08
CA ARG A 66 5.76 -15.40 13.20
C ARG A 66 4.45 -16.16 13.34
N LYS A 67 3.90 -16.73 12.23
CA LYS A 67 2.67 -17.53 12.28
C LYS A 67 2.92 -18.92 12.90
N ARG A 68 4.12 -19.49 12.66
CA ARG A 68 4.52 -20.84 13.08
C ARG A 68 5.26 -20.87 14.43
N THR A 69 5.68 -19.70 14.93
CA THR A 69 6.45 -19.57 16.16
C THR A 69 5.52 -19.59 17.37
N ASP A 70 5.81 -20.49 18.29
CA ASP A 70 5.14 -20.62 19.59
C ASP A 70 6.07 -20.16 20.73
N GLU A 71 5.50 -19.94 21.91
CA GLU A 71 6.24 -19.48 23.11
C GLU A 71 7.37 -20.42 23.52
N ALA A 72 7.12 -21.75 23.44
CA ALA A 72 8.11 -22.76 23.76
C ALA A 72 9.31 -22.72 22.79
N VAL A 73 9.05 -22.51 21.50
CA VAL A 73 10.09 -22.40 20.47
C VAL A 73 10.96 -21.17 20.71
N LEU A 74 10.36 -20.03 21.09
CA LEU A 74 11.11 -18.82 21.44
C LEU A 74 12.00 -19.00 22.65
N LYS A 75 11.49 -19.65 23.70
CA LYS A 75 12.31 -19.96 24.89
C LYS A 75 13.50 -20.82 24.52
N ASN A 76 13.28 -21.92 23.82
CA ASN A 76 14.33 -22.81 23.37
C ASN A 76 15.35 -22.12 22.44
N ALA A 77 14.89 -21.20 21.57
CA ALA A 77 15.76 -20.43 20.70
C ALA A 77 16.66 -19.47 21.52
N ILE A 78 16.11 -18.77 22.50
CA ILE A 78 16.88 -17.88 23.38
C ILE A 78 17.89 -18.67 24.21
N GLU A 79 17.49 -19.82 24.78
CA GLU A 79 18.37 -20.67 25.57
C GLU A 79 19.56 -21.20 24.78
N GLN A 80 19.38 -21.47 23.50
CA GLN A 80 20.43 -22.01 22.62
C GLN A 80 21.31 -20.95 21.99
N LEU A 81 20.83 -19.72 21.80
CA LEU A 81 21.58 -18.63 21.18
C LEU A 81 22.43 -17.84 22.20
N TYR A 82 22.06 -17.85 23.47
CA TYR A 82 22.79 -17.10 24.50
C TYR A 82 23.54 -18.00 25.48
N PRO A 83 24.71 -17.56 25.96
CA PRO A 83 25.42 -18.24 27.04
C PRO A 83 24.60 -18.25 28.34
N LYS A 84 24.91 -19.16 29.25
CA LYS A 84 24.10 -19.35 30.47
C LYS A 84 24.08 -18.13 31.40
N ASP A 85 25.17 -17.37 31.43
CA ASP A 85 25.41 -16.27 32.38
C ASP A 85 25.12 -14.87 31.81
N SER A 86 24.44 -14.77 30.66
CA SER A 86 24.14 -13.51 29.99
C SER A 86 22.96 -12.78 30.67
N SER A 87 23.16 -11.51 31.05
CA SER A 87 22.09 -10.63 31.55
C SER A 87 21.01 -10.34 30.52
N THR A 88 21.39 -10.33 29.24
CA THR A 88 20.45 -10.14 28.09
C THR A 88 19.52 -11.34 27.94
N LYS A 89 20.00 -12.56 28.23
CA LYS A 89 19.17 -13.77 28.26
C LYS A 89 18.06 -13.69 29.33
N THR A 90 18.40 -13.29 30.53
CA THR A 90 17.43 -13.19 31.64
C THR A 90 16.37 -12.14 31.31
N THR A 91 16.74 -11.00 30.74
CA THR A 91 15.80 -9.95 30.33
C THR A 91 14.90 -10.44 29.20
N LEU A 92 15.41 -11.13 28.18
CA LEU A 92 14.58 -11.67 27.09
C LEU A 92 13.60 -12.74 27.60
N LEU A 93 14.02 -13.64 28.49
CA LEU A 93 13.16 -14.68 29.07
C LEU A 93 12.03 -14.09 29.91
N SER A 94 12.27 -12.97 30.60
CA SER A 94 11.23 -12.30 31.40
C SER A 94 10.08 -11.75 30.56
N TRP A 95 10.35 -11.41 29.29
CA TRP A 95 9.34 -10.90 28.35
C TRP A 95 8.56 -12.01 27.63
N VAL A 96 9.08 -13.24 27.59
CA VAL A 96 8.36 -14.35 26.95
C VAL A 96 7.20 -14.78 27.85
N PRO A 97 5.94 -14.78 27.37
CA PRO A 97 4.81 -15.20 28.18
C PRO A 97 5.00 -16.63 28.70
N ALA A 98 4.50 -16.89 29.91
CA ALA A 98 4.49 -18.25 30.43
C ALA A 98 3.51 -19.08 29.62
N ALA A 99 3.96 -20.20 29.06
CA ALA A 99 3.12 -21.10 28.28
C ALA A 99 1.85 -21.44 29.08
N SER A 100 0.69 -21.18 28.50
CA SER A 100 -0.58 -21.63 29.08
C SER A 100 -0.54 -23.16 29.14
N SER A 101 -0.73 -23.70 30.32
CA SER A 101 -0.57 -25.11 30.67
C SER A 101 -1.55 -26.09 29.98
N GLN A 102 -2.26 -25.67 28.92
CA GLN A 102 -3.22 -26.50 28.20
C GLN A 102 -2.67 -27.20 26.95
N ALA A 103 -1.44 -26.92 26.52
CA ALA A 103 -0.84 -27.57 25.34
C ALA A 103 0.27 -28.59 25.70
N ALA A 104 0.38 -29.01 26.94
CA ALA A 104 1.45 -29.91 27.40
C ALA A 104 1.07 -31.41 27.44
N MET A 105 -0.07 -31.81 26.84
CA MET A 105 -0.45 -33.20 26.69
C MET A 105 -0.76 -33.48 25.24
N GLU A 106 0.24 -33.81 24.46
CA GLU A 106 0.27 -34.66 23.28
C GLU A 106 1.56 -34.40 22.49
N VAL A 107 2.69 -34.85 23.03
CA VAL A 107 3.84 -35.15 22.18
C VAL A 107 4.12 -36.63 22.36
N ASP A 108 3.53 -37.38 21.49
CA ASP A 108 3.78 -38.79 21.32
C ASP A 108 5.24 -39.01 20.90
N SER A 109 5.84 -39.94 21.62
CA SER A 109 7.23 -40.36 21.45
C SER A 109 7.40 -41.17 20.17
N THR A 110 7.79 -40.53 19.07
CA THR A 110 8.29 -41.26 17.90
C THR A 110 9.66 -40.72 17.50
N SER A 111 10.64 -41.56 17.84
CA SER A 111 12.00 -41.70 17.25
C SER A 111 12.68 -40.41 16.76
N GLN A 112 13.36 -39.77 17.66
CA GLN A 112 14.39 -38.75 17.37
C GLN A 112 15.73 -39.46 17.13
N THR A 113 16.26 -39.38 15.93
CA THR A 113 17.68 -39.39 15.69
C THR A 113 18.25 -38.09 16.26
N ALA A 114 18.67 -38.14 17.50
CA ALA A 114 19.28 -37.02 18.22
C ALA A 114 20.65 -36.70 17.61
N THR A 115 20.74 -35.65 16.81
CA THR A 115 22.01 -34.92 16.67
C THR A 115 22.36 -34.32 18.02
N PRO A 116 23.60 -34.51 18.52
CA PRO A 116 23.98 -33.98 19.82
C PRO A 116 23.83 -32.45 19.86
N PRO A 117 23.36 -31.85 20.95
CA PRO A 117 23.24 -30.40 21.06
C PRO A 117 24.62 -29.76 20.88
N ALA A 118 24.73 -28.84 19.93
CA ALA A 118 25.94 -28.06 19.74
C ALA A 118 26.33 -27.37 21.06
N PRO A 119 27.60 -27.27 21.40
CA PRO A 119 28.06 -26.64 22.63
C PRO A 119 27.51 -25.19 22.70
N PRO A 120 27.11 -24.70 23.90
CA PRO A 120 26.59 -23.35 24.05
C PRO A 120 27.62 -22.33 23.55
N PRO A 121 27.18 -21.27 22.84
CA PRO A 121 28.08 -20.24 22.33
C PRO A 121 28.85 -19.59 23.49
N THR A 122 30.16 -19.46 23.31
CA THR A 122 31.07 -18.90 24.34
C THR A 122 31.06 -17.37 24.36
N SER A 123 30.52 -16.74 23.34
CA SER A 123 30.41 -15.27 23.18
C SER A 123 28.95 -14.81 23.09
N GLU A 124 28.67 -13.61 23.58
CA GLU A 124 27.35 -13.00 23.40
C GLU A 124 27.09 -12.73 21.90
N PRO A 125 25.86 -13.02 21.43
CA PRO A 125 25.49 -12.75 20.05
C PRO A 125 25.49 -11.24 19.77
N VAL A 126 25.60 -10.89 18.49
CA VAL A 126 25.57 -9.50 18.00
C VAL A 126 24.27 -8.81 18.47
N PRO A 127 24.32 -7.52 18.86
CA PRO A 127 23.14 -6.81 19.37
C PRO A 127 21.98 -6.73 18.35
N GLU A 128 22.21 -6.89 17.06
CA GLU A 128 21.20 -7.01 16.04
C GLU A 128 20.31 -8.25 16.22
N ILE A 129 20.89 -9.36 16.69
CA ILE A 129 20.13 -10.58 17.01
C ILE A 129 19.23 -10.38 18.22
N ASP A 130 19.70 -9.64 19.23
CA ASP A 130 18.85 -9.31 20.39
C ASP A 130 17.61 -8.49 19.94
N VAL A 131 17.83 -7.50 19.10
CA VAL A 131 16.75 -6.66 18.58
C VAL A 131 15.79 -7.47 17.70
N TYR A 132 16.30 -8.42 16.90
CA TYR A 132 15.49 -9.34 16.12
C TYR A 132 14.64 -10.27 17.00
N LEU A 133 15.21 -10.83 18.06
CA LEU A 133 14.46 -11.68 18.99
C LEU A 133 13.39 -10.88 19.76
N ARG A 134 13.69 -9.65 20.17
CA ARG A 134 12.71 -8.74 20.77
C ARG A 134 11.53 -8.47 19.82
N LEU A 135 11.79 -8.33 18.53
CA LEU A 135 10.74 -8.18 17.52
C LEU A 135 9.87 -9.44 17.42
N LEU A 136 10.45 -10.65 17.47
CA LEU A 136 9.67 -11.89 17.48
C LEU A 136 8.84 -12.04 18.76
N ILE A 137 9.40 -11.70 19.93
CA ILE A 137 8.67 -11.68 21.21
C ILE A 137 7.51 -10.68 21.15
N LEU A 138 7.75 -9.49 20.57
CA LEU A 138 6.72 -8.47 20.40
C LEU A 138 5.56 -8.99 19.54
N TYR A 139 5.85 -9.66 18.43
CA TYR A 139 4.80 -10.28 17.60
C TYR A 139 4.03 -11.38 18.35
N GLN A 140 4.69 -12.12 19.24
CA GLN A 140 4.01 -13.13 20.04
C GLN A 140 3.08 -12.48 21.09
N LEU A 141 3.55 -11.43 21.78
CA LEU A 141 2.74 -10.67 22.73
C LEU A 141 1.52 -10.01 22.07
N LEU A 142 1.61 -9.63 20.80
CA LEU A 142 0.50 -9.07 20.04
C LEU A 142 -0.59 -10.07 19.66
N LYS A 143 -0.36 -11.39 19.82
CA LYS A 143 -1.39 -12.40 19.55
C LYS A 143 -2.46 -12.43 20.66
N SER A 144 -2.13 -12.03 21.89
CA SER A 144 -3.02 -12.08 23.04
C SER A 144 -3.36 -10.67 23.56
N GLU A 145 -4.65 -10.37 23.67
CA GLU A 145 -5.14 -9.05 24.09
C GLU A 145 -4.68 -8.67 25.50
N ASN A 146 -4.59 -9.63 26.41
CA ASN A 146 -4.20 -9.43 27.80
C ASN A 146 -2.74 -8.98 27.98
N GLN A 147 -1.91 -9.08 26.93
CA GLN A 147 -0.47 -8.80 27.00
C GLN A 147 -0.06 -7.49 26.32
N TYR A 148 -1.01 -6.68 25.83
CA TYR A 148 -0.69 -5.41 25.17
C TYR A 148 0.04 -4.40 26.08
N GLY A 149 -0.15 -4.47 27.40
CA GLY A 149 0.60 -3.65 28.37
C GLY A 149 2.09 -3.97 28.33
N LYS A 150 2.43 -5.24 28.48
CA LYS A 150 3.82 -5.74 28.41
C LYS A 150 4.43 -5.48 27.02
N ALA A 151 3.64 -5.63 25.96
CA ALA A 151 4.09 -5.34 24.60
C ALA A 151 4.50 -3.86 24.43
N LYS A 152 3.77 -2.90 25.06
CA LYS A 152 4.13 -1.48 25.03
C LYS A 152 5.45 -1.21 25.76
N GLU A 153 5.64 -1.81 26.91
CA GLU A 153 6.88 -1.65 27.70
C GLU A 153 8.08 -2.21 26.92
N LEU A 154 7.97 -3.44 26.39
CA LEU A 154 9.00 -4.05 25.56
C LEU A 154 9.27 -3.21 24.29
N ALA A 155 8.24 -2.68 23.66
CA ALA A 155 8.36 -1.84 22.47
C ALA A 155 9.19 -0.58 22.75
N ASN A 156 8.88 0.13 23.83
CA ASN A 156 9.60 1.33 24.25
C ASN A 156 11.05 1.02 24.62
N GLU A 157 11.28 -0.04 25.43
CA GLU A 157 12.64 -0.49 25.77
C GLU A 157 13.47 -0.85 24.54
N THR A 158 12.83 -1.49 23.53
CA THR A 158 13.51 -1.85 22.30
C THR A 158 13.89 -0.61 21.48
N VAL A 159 13.01 0.40 21.41
CA VAL A 159 13.30 1.68 20.74
C VAL A 159 14.45 2.39 21.44
N ASP A 160 14.44 2.49 22.79
CA ASP A 160 15.53 3.10 23.56
C ASP A 160 16.85 2.36 23.34
N LYS A 161 16.81 1.04 23.27
CA LYS A 161 18.00 0.22 23.00
C LYS A 161 18.54 0.49 21.60
N MET A 162 17.69 0.57 20.57
CA MET A 162 18.11 0.91 19.21
C MET A 162 18.77 2.30 19.15
N HIS A 163 18.18 3.29 19.83
CA HIS A 163 18.76 4.63 19.89
C HIS A 163 20.13 4.66 20.57
N ARG A 164 20.32 3.90 21.65
CA ARG A 164 21.63 3.80 22.33
C ARG A 164 22.69 3.14 21.46
N LEU A 165 22.33 2.08 20.73
CA LEU A 165 23.27 1.33 19.89
C LEU A 165 23.67 2.07 18.63
N ASN A 166 22.75 2.83 18.02
CA ASN A 166 22.96 3.71 16.87
C ASN A 166 23.77 3.09 15.72
N ARG A 167 23.47 1.83 15.34
CA ARG A 167 24.18 1.09 14.27
C ARG A 167 23.39 1.12 12.96
N ARG A 168 24.05 1.29 11.82
CA ARG A 168 23.41 1.24 10.49
C ARG A 168 22.96 -0.15 10.09
N SER A 169 23.61 -1.21 10.56
CA SER A 169 23.18 -2.59 10.34
C SER A 169 21.78 -2.92 10.85
N MET A 170 21.29 -2.12 11.80
CA MET A 170 19.95 -2.26 12.39
C MET A 170 18.84 -1.59 11.57
N ASP A 171 19.15 -0.69 10.65
CA ASP A 171 18.15 0.14 9.97
C ASP A 171 16.99 -0.67 9.33
N PRO A 172 17.21 -1.80 8.62
CA PRO A 172 16.11 -2.60 8.09
C PRO A 172 15.22 -3.23 9.17
N ILE A 173 15.84 -3.66 10.29
CA ILE A 173 15.11 -4.25 11.43
C ILE A 173 14.35 -3.15 12.17
N ALA A 174 14.94 -1.97 12.31
CA ALA A 174 14.34 -0.80 12.96
C ALA A 174 13.02 -0.40 12.28
N ALA A 175 12.97 -0.42 10.95
CA ALA A 175 11.74 -0.13 10.20
C ALA A 175 10.59 -1.08 10.58
N LYS A 176 10.88 -2.37 10.79
CA LYS A 176 9.87 -3.36 11.24
C LYS A 176 9.48 -3.18 12.69
N ILE A 177 10.41 -2.79 13.54
CA ILE A 177 10.13 -2.50 14.95
C ILE A 177 9.21 -1.29 15.07
N TRP A 178 9.48 -0.21 14.35
CA TRP A 178 8.62 0.96 14.34
C TRP A 178 7.19 0.65 13.89
N PHE A 179 7.04 -0.22 12.89
CA PHE A 179 5.72 -0.70 12.49
C PHE A 179 5.04 -1.55 13.59
N ALA A 180 5.80 -2.41 14.26
CA ALA A 180 5.26 -3.19 15.38
C ALA A 180 4.87 -2.30 16.58
N VAL A 181 5.66 -1.27 16.87
CA VAL A 181 5.35 -0.24 17.89
C VAL A 181 4.05 0.47 17.54
N GLU A 182 3.89 0.92 16.29
CA GLU A 182 2.62 1.53 15.82
C GLU A 182 1.45 0.59 16.08
N ARG A 183 1.59 -0.69 15.75
CA ARG A 183 0.52 -1.68 15.94
C ARG A 183 0.16 -1.89 17.41
N VAL A 184 1.14 -1.86 18.32
CA VAL A 184 0.89 -1.93 19.77
C VAL A 184 0.05 -0.74 20.25
N TYR A 185 0.44 0.47 19.84
CA TYR A 185 -0.28 1.69 20.22
C TYR A 185 -1.68 1.77 19.56
N ASP A 186 -1.82 1.24 18.33
CA ASP A 186 -3.11 1.14 17.63
C ASP A 186 -4.09 0.23 18.36
N LEU A 187 -3.65 -0.98 18.75
CA LEU A 187 -4.47 -1.95 19.49
C LEU A 187 -4.87 -1.47 20.89
N ARG A 188 -4.07 -0.59 21.50
CA ARG A 188 -4.41 0.06 22.76
C ARG A 188 -5.28 1.31 22.60
N GLY A 189 -5.45 1.82 21.38
CA GLY A 189 -6.14 3.08 21.13
C GLY A 189 -5.34 4.33 21.51
N GLU A 190 -4.05 4.21 21.81
CA GLU A 190 -3.16 5.28 22.30
C GLU A 190 -2.25 5.85 21.18
N LEU A 191 -2.65 5.77 19.93
CA LEU A 191 -1.84 6.26 18.78
C LEU A 191 -1.51 7.77 18.88
N ALA A 192 -2.30 8.55 19.62
CA ALA A 192 -2.06 9.97 19.81
C ALA A 192 -0.73 10.22 20.54
N ASP A 193 -0.43 9.44 21.57
CA ASP A 193 0.76 9.59 22.41
C ASP A 193 2.03 9.18 21.65
N ALA A 194 1.91 8.19 20.76
CA ALA A 194 3.01 7.71 19.94
C ALA A 194 3.50 8.75 18.91
N ARG A 195 2.72 9.78 18.56
CA ARG A 195 3.11 10.77 17.55
C ARG A 195 4.40 11.51 17.86
N ILE A 196 4.62 11.86 19.11
CA ILE A 196 5.85 12.56 19.54
C ILE A 196 7.05 11.66 19.30
N LEU A 197 6.93 10.38 19.67
CA LEU A 197 7.96 9.37 19.48
C LEU A 197 8.28 9.15 18.00
N PHE A 198 7.23 9.02 17.17
CA PHE A 198 7.39 8.84 15.71
C PHE A 198 8.00 10.08 15.05
N LEU A 199 7.64 11.31 15.45
CA LEU A 199 8.23 12.53 14.92
C LEU A 199 9.71 12.65 15.29
N ALA A 200 10.09 12.31 16.51
CA ALA A 200 11.48 12.28 16.93
C ALA A 200 12.27 11.24 16.13
N GLY A 201 11.71 10.02 15.99
CA GLY A 201 12.30 8.95 15.18
C GLY A 201 12.46 9.33 13.71
N GLN A 202 11.45 9.95 13.10
CA GLN A 202 11.50 10.39 11.70
C GLN A 202 12.62 11.44 11.48
N ARG A 203 12.76 12.42 12.38
CA ARG A 203 13.83 13.42 12.29
C ARG A 203 15.22 12.78 12.40
N THR A 204 15.39 11.84 13.32
CA THR A 204 16.66 11.12 13.47
C THR A 204 16.95 10.24 12.25
N ALA A 205 15.95 9.54 11.69
CA ALA A 205 16.10 8.74 10.48
C ALA A 205 16.47 9.60 9.25
N ALA A 206 15.81 10.74 9.08
CA ALA A 206 16.11 11.70 8.01
C ALA A 206 17.56 12.23 8.10
N LEU A 207 18.02 12.63 9.31
CA LEU A 207 19.38 13.09 9.53
C LEU A 207 20.43 12.00 9.30
N ARG A 208 20.09 10.74 9.59
CA ARG A 208 20.95 9.59 9.34
C ARG A 208 20.93 9.11 7.88
N HIS A 209 20.04 9.65 7.06
CA HIS A 209 19.76 9.14 5.71
C HIS A 209 19.35 7.65 5.69
N ASP A 210 18.59 7.22 6.69
CA ASP A 210 17.96 5.89 6.72
C ASP A 210 16.61 5.95 6.01
N SER A 211 16.63 5.66 4.73
CA SER A 211 15.44 5.75 3.87
C SER A 211 14.34 4.74 4.24
N THR A 212 14.72 3.58 4.76
CA THR A 212 13.76 2.50 5.10
C THR A 212 12.96 2.83 6.35
N THR A 213 13.64 3.27 7.39
CA THR A 213 13.00 3.68 8.65
C THR A 213 12.23 4.99 8.47
N GLU A 214 12.78 5.95 7.71
CA GLU A 214 12.09 7.20 7.41
C GLU A 214 10.76 6.96 6.69
N ALA A 215 10.75 6.11 5.65
CA ALA A 215 9.52 5.76 4.93
C ALA A 215 8.49 5.07 5.84
N ALA A 216 8.92 4.16 6.71
CA ALA A 216 8.04 3.49 7.65
C ALA A 216 7.43 4.48 8.64
N LEU A 217 8.24 5.35 9.25
CA LEU A 217 7.77 6.34 10.23
C LEU A 217 6.86 7.41 9.62
N LEU A 218 7.12 7.86 8.38
CA LEU A 218 6.21 8.76 7.68
C LEU A 218 4.84 8.12 7.48
N ASN A 219 4.78 6.85 7.08
CA ASN A 219 3.53 6.14 6.94
C ASN A 219 2.80 5.94 8.26
N CYS A 220 3.51 5.63 9.36
CA CYS A 220 2.94 5.52 10.71
C CYS A 220 2.35 6.86 11.18
N LEU A 221 3.06 7.98 10.94
CA LEU A 221 2.57 9.32 11.27
C LEU A 221 1.32 9.69 10.46
N LEU A 222 1.35 9.47 9.13
CA LEU A 222 0.20 9.76 8.27
C LEU A 222 -1.01 8.94 8.69
N ARG A 223 -0.82 7.65 9.00
CA ARG A 223 -1.90 6.81 9.52
C ARG A 223 -2.48 7.37 10.81
N SER A 224 -1.62 7.73 11.77
CA SER A 224 -2.06 8.33 13.03
C SER A 224 -2.87 9.61 12.81
N TYR A 225 -2.41 10.52 11.96
CA TYR A 225 -3.16 11.75 11.65
C TYR A 225 -4.51 11.47 10.98
N ILE A 226 -4.55 10.53 10.03
CA ILE A 226 -5.78 10.17 9.31
C ILE A 226 -6.79 9.50 10.24
N THR A 227 -6.36 8.63 11.16
CA THR A 227 -7.23 7.97 12.14
C THR A 227 -7.93 8.99 13.02
N TYR A 228 -7.25 10.05 13.42
CA TYR A 228 -7.84 11.15 14.21
C TYR A 228 -8.39 12.30 13.35
N SER A 229 -8.52 12.13 12.04
CA SER A 229 -9.05 13.13 11.10
C SER A 229 -8.28 14.47 11.08
N LEU A 230 -6.99 14.46 11.41
CA LEU A 230 -6.12 15.65 11.46
C LEU A 230 -5.47 15.91 10.09
N TYR A 231 -6.27 16.14 9.06
CA TYR A 231 -5.82 16.27 7.68
C TYR A 231 -4.89 17.48 7.44
N ASP A 232 -5.12 18.59 8.14
CA ASP A 232 -4.28 19.80 8.02
C ASP A 232 -2.86 19.57 8.55
N GLN A 233 -2.74 18.79 9.63
CA GLN A 233 -1.43 18.44 10.18
C GLN A 233 -0.71 17.44 9.29
N ALA A 234 -1.44 16.49 8.71
CA ALA A 234 -0.91 15.54 7.76
C ALA A 234 -0.37 16.24 6.50
N ASP A 235 -1.10 17.22 5.95
CA ASP A 235 -0.66 17.99 4.79
C ASP A 235 0.58 18.84 5.10
N LYS A 236 0.65 19.47 6.28
CA LYS A 236 1.84 20.18 6.75
C LYS A 236 3.05 19.27 6.93
N LEU A 237 2.84 18.02 7.35
CA LEU A 237 3.91 17.03 7.42
C LEU A 237 4.42 16.70 6.00
N VAL A 238 3.50 16.39 5.07
CA VAL A 238 3.83 16.07 3.68
C VAL A 238 4.57 17.22 3.00
N SER A 239 4.15 18.47 3.22
CA SER A 239 4.81 19.65 2.61
C SER A 239 6.22 19.89 3.13
N LYS A 240 6.53 19.44 4.36
CA LYS A 240 7.86 19.63 4.99
C LYS A 240 8.81 18.46 4.80
N THR A 241 8.30 17.30 4.40
CA THR A 241 9.09 16.07 4.27
C THR A 241 9.05 15.57 2.83
N THR A 242 10.16 15.05 2.36
CA THR A 242 10.25 14.37 1.07
C THR A 242 10.26 12.87 1.31
N PHE A 243 9.41 12.14 0.60
CA PHE A 243 9.41 10.68 0.73
C PHE A 243 10.63 10.09 -0.01
N PRO A 244 11.43 9.21 0.63
CA PRO A 244 12.63 8.67 0.03
C PRO A 244 12.33 7.81 -1.19
N ALA A 245 13.01 8.10 -2.31
CA ALA A 245 12.81 7.38 -3.58
C ALA A 245 13.28 5.92 -3.54
N SER A 246 14.22 5.60 -2.64
CA SER A 246 14.76 4.24 -2.43
C SER A 246 13.89 3.35 -1.53
N ALA A 247 12.74 3.85 -1.08
CA ALA A 247 11.84 3.09 -0.21
C ALA A 247 11.24 1.87 -0.94
N PRO A 248 10.94 0.77 -0.23
CA PRO A 248 10.30 -0.40 -0.82
C PRO A 248 8.91 -0.07 -1.36
N ASN A 249 8.49 -0.77 -2.42
CA ASN A 249 7.22 -0.52 -3.12
C ASN A 249 6.01 -0.54 -2.19
N ASN A 250 6.00 -1.41 -1.19
CA ASN A 250 4.92 -1.50 -0.20
C ASN A 250 4.75 -0.20 0.59
N GLN A 251 5.84 0.42 1.03
CA GLN A 251 5.81 1.69 1.76
C GLN A 251 5.42 2.83 0.83
N PHE A 252 5.86 2.78 -0.42
CA PHE A 252 5.50 3.76 -1.44
C PHE A 252 4.00 3.72 -1.76
N ALA A 253 3.42 2.53 -1.92
CA ALA A 253 1.99 2.36 -2.16
C ALA A 253 1.14 2.90 -1.00
N ARG A 254 1.53 2.63 0.25
CA ARG A 254 0.87 3.19 1.44
C ARG A 254 0.93 4.71 1.48
N TYR A 255 2.11 5.28 1.23
CA TYR A 255 2.29 6.73 1.24
C TYR A 255 1.37 7.41 0.23
N HIS A 256 1.35 6.92 -1.02
CA HIS A 256 0.47 7.47 -2.05
C HIS A 256 -1.02 7.28 -1.74
N TYR A 257 -1.40 6.17 -1.10
CA TYR A 257 -2.76 5.98 -0.63
C TYR A 257 -3.16 7.04 0.42
N TYR A 258 -2.31 7.27 1.42
CA TYR A 258 -2.57 8.30 2.43
C TYR A 258 -2.59 9.71 1.84
N LEU A 259 -1.65 10.00 0.95
CA LEU A 259 -1.61 11.28 0.24
C LEU A 259 -2.87 11.49 -0.61
N GLY A 260 -3.29 10.48 -1.37
CA GLY A 260 -4.53 10.50 -2.15
C GLY A 260 -5.76 10.76 -1.26
N ARG A 261 -5.80 10.15 -0.08
CA ARG A 261 -6.88 10.37 0.88
C ARG A 261 -6.88 11.80 1.46
N ILE A 262 -5.73 12.35 1.81
CA ILE A 262 -5.59 13.73 2.30
C ILE A 262 -6.06 14.70 1.22
N LYS A 263 -5.57 14.56 -0.02
CA LYS A 263 -5.93 15.42 -1.15
C LYS A 263 -7.42 15.31 -1.51
N ALA A 264 -8.02 14.12 -1.41
CA ALA A 264 -9.44 13.94 -1.64
C ALA A 264 -10.31 14.71 -0.61
N VAL A 265 -9.92 14.71 0.66
CA VAL A 265 -10.62 15.47 1.71
C VAL A 265 -10.44 16.98 1.51
N GLN A 266 -9.26 17.42 1.04
CA GLN A 266 -8.96 18.82 0.69
C GLN A 266 -9.64 19.30 -0.60
N LEU A 267 -10.44 18.45 -1.28
CA LEU A 267 -11.14 18.76 -2.54
C LEU A 267 -10.24 18.82 -3.78
N ASN A 268 -8.97 18.45 -3.67
CA ASN A 268 -8.05 18.36 -4.81
C ASN A 268 -8.15 16.94 -5.42
N TYR A 269 -9.21 16.70 -6.19
CA TYR A 269 -9.50 15.36 -6.72
C TYR A 269 -8.54 14.91 -7.81
N SER A 270 -8.00 15.83 -8.61
CA SER A 270 -7.03 15.52 -9.68
C SER A 270 -5.74 14.95 -9.10
N ASP A 271 -5.18 15.62 -8.09
CA ASP A 271 -3.96 15.13 -7.43
C ASP A 271 -4.24 13.86 -6.64
N ALA A 272 -5.42 13.77 -6.01
CA ALA A 272 -5.84 12.56 -5.30
C ALA A 272 -5.89 11.36 -6.26
N HIS A 273 -6.48 11.52 -7.46
CA HIS A 273 -6.55 10.47 -8.47
C HIS A 273 -5.16 10.02 -8.94
N ILE A 274 -4.26 10.97 -9.25
CA ILE A 274 -2.89 10.67 -9.66
C ILE A 274 -2.17 9.83 -8.59
N ASN A 275 -2.29 10.23 -7.32
CA ASN A 275 -1.66 9.50 -6.22
C ASN A 275 -2.28 8.10 -6.03
N LEU A 276 -3.61 7.97 -6.11
CA LEU A 276 -4.28 6.67 -5.99
C LEU A 276 -3.92 5.73 -7.15
N GLN A 277 -3.78 6.24 -8.36
CA GLN A 277 -3.30 5.46 -9.51
C GLN A 277 -1.86 4.96 -9.29
N GLN A 278 -1.00 5.78 -8.70
CA GLN A 278 0.36 5.35 -8.34
C GLN A 278 0.33 4.29 -7.23
N ALA A 279 -0.56 4.45 -6.24
CA ALA A 279 -0.76 3.45 -5.20
C ALA A 279 -1.21 2.09 -5.77
N ILE A 280 -2.16 2.09 -6.73
CA ILE A 280 -2.64 0.87 -7.40
C ILE A 280 -1.52 0.18 -8.18
N ARG A 281 -0.71 0.95 -8.93
CA ARG A 281 0.39 0.39 -9.76
C ARG A 281 1.50 -0.25 -8.94
N ARG A 282 1.75 0.25 -7.74
CA ARG A 282 2.82 -0.23 -6.85
C ARG A 282 2.30 -1.09 -5.70
N ALA A 283 0.99 -1.33 -5.66
CA ALA A 283 0.38 -2.21 -4.68
C ALA A 283 0.90 -3.65 -4.86
N PRO A 284 1.05 -4.39 -3.77
CA PRO A 284 1.32 -5.82 -3.86
C PRO A 284 0.17 -6.55 -4.56
N PRO A 285 0.42 -7.75 -5.11
CA PRO A 285 -0.60 -8.51 -5.81
C PRO A 285 -1.83 -8.74 -4.91
N PRO A 286 -3.04 -8.78 -5.51
CA PRO A 286 -4.29 -8.90 -4.74
C PRO A 286 -4.43 -10.20 -3.96
N THR A 287 -3.65 -11.24 -4.30
CA THR A 287 -3.57 -12.49 -3.54
C THR A 287 -2.92 -12.30 -2.17
N MET A 288 -1.95 -11.40 -2.08
CA MET A 288 -1.12 -11.17 -0.90
C MET A 288 -1.72 -10.14 0.06
N ALA A 289 -2.24 -9.03 -0.47
CA ALA A 289 -2.81 -7.95 0.32
C ALA A 289 -4.21 -7.54 -0.19
N PRO A 290 -5.22 -8.43 -0.09
CA PRO A 290 -6.56 -8.17 -0.61
C PRO A 290 -7.21 -6.95 0.05
N GLY A 291 -7.00 -6.74 1.35
CA GLY A 291 -7.61 -5.63 2.08
C GLY A 291 -7.10 -4.25 1.63
N PHE A 292 -5.81 -4.10 1.42
CA PHE A 292 -5.24 -2.84 0.90
C PHE A 292 -5.71 -2.56 -0.52
N PHE A 293 -5.67 -3.58 -1.38
CA PHE A 293 -6.14 -3.48 -2.75
C PHE A 293 -7.62 -3.03 -2.83
N GLN A 294 -8.47 -3.61 -1.98
CA GLN A 294 -9.88 -3.20 -1.86
C GLN A 294 -10.01 -1.74 -1.39
N ALA A 295 -9.27 -1.34 -0.36
CA ALA A 295 -9.36 0.01 0.20
C ALA A 295 -8.94 1.09 -0.81
N VAL A 296 -7.87 0.85 -1.57
CA VAL A 296 -7.40 1.78 -2.61
C VAL A 296 -8.43 1.91 -3.72
N HIS A 297 -8.97 0.79 -4.24
CA HIS A 297 -9.98 0.83 -5.30
C HIS A 297 -11.30 1.48 -4.86
N LYS A 298 -11.76 1.23 -3.61
CA LYS A 298 -12.95 1.90 -3.06
C LYS A 298 -12.79 3.42 -3.08
N LEU A 299 -11.66 3.91 -2.60
CA LEU A 299 -11.39 5.35 -2.57
C LEU A 299 -11.21 5.91 -3.99
N ASN A 300 -10.52 5.21 -4.88
CA ASN A 300 -10.30 5.64 -6.26
C ASN A 300 -11.62 5.80 -7.02
N ILE A 301 -12.54 4.83 -6.90
CA ILE A 301 -13.88 4.91 -7.50
C ILE A 301 -14.63 6.17 -7.04
N VAL A 302 -14.59 6.47 -5.73
CA VAL A 302 -15.26 7.66 -5.22
C VAL A 302 -14.62 8.94 -5.75
N VAL A 303 -13.29 8.99 -5.84
CA VAL A 303 -12.56 10.15 -6.38
C VAL A 303 -12.84 10.33 -7.88
N GLU A 304 -12.85 9.27 -8.68
CA GLU A 304 -13.22 9.32 -10.10
C GLU A 304 -14.63 9.86 -10.29
N LEU A 305 -15.61 9.38 -9.50
CA LEU A 305 -16.98 9.91 -9.53
C LEU A 305 -17.04 11.39 -9.14
N LEU A 306 -16.21 11.84 -8.19
CA LEU A 306 -16.15 13.26 -7.79
C LEU A 306 -15.51 14.14 -8.86
N MET A 307 -14.60 13.59 -9.67
CA MET A 307 -14.08 14.27 -10.87
C MET A 307 -15.14 14.38 -11.98
N GLY A 308 -16.13 13.52 -11.96
CA GLY A 308 -17.17 13.43 -12.99
C GLY A 308 -16.95 12.28 -13.99
N ASP A 309 -15.90 11.50 -13.78
CA ASP A 309 -15.56 10.33 -14.61
C ASP A 309 -16.29 9.09 -14.07
N ILE A 310 -16.59 8.16 -14.98
CA ILE A 310 -17.27 6.91 -14.63
C ILE A 310 -16.23 5.78 -14.68
N PRO A 311 -15.99 5.07 -13.58
CA PRO A 311 -15.01 4.01 -13.51
C PRO A 311 -15.37 2.84 -14.44
N ASP A 312 -14.34 2.17 -14.95
CA ASP A 312 -14.47 1.03 -15.84
C ASP A 312 -15.17 -0.16 -15.18
N ARG A 313 -16.03 -0.85 -15.94
CA ARG A 313 -16.73 -2.05 -15.47
C ARG A 313 -15.80 -3.23 -15.20
N SER A 314 -14.62 -3.27 -15.79
CA SER A 314 -13.60 -4.30 -15.60
C SER A 314 -13.18 -4.42 -14.13
N ILE A 315 -13.09 -3.30 -13.42
CA ILE A 315 -12.72 -3.24 -11.99
C ILE A 315 -13.71 -4.06 -11.13
N PHE A 316 -15.01 -3.96 -11.42
CA PHE A 316 -16.05 -4.66 -10.64
C PHE A 316 -16.13 -6.17 -10.91
N ARG A 317 -15.50 -6.66 -11.98
CA ARG A 317 -15.45 -8.09 -12.34
C ARG A 317 -14.26 -8.82 -11.69
N HIS A 318 -13.35 -8.10 -11.06
CA HIS A 318 -12.18 -8.70 -10.43
C HIS A 318 -12.60 -9.56 -9.23
N LYS A 319 -12.21 -10.85 -9.18
CA LYS A 319 -12.65 -11.82 -8.15
C LYS A 319 -12.50 -11.34 -6.71
N VAL A 320 -11.41 -10.62 -6.40
CA VAL A 320 -11.13 -10.10 -5.05
C VAL A 320 -11.99 -8.87 -4.72
N LEU A 321 -12.36 -8.07 -5.74
CA LEU A 321 -13.08 -6.80 -5.58
C LEU A 321 -14.59 -6.96 -5.64
N GLU A 322 -15.10 -7.97 -6.33
CA GLU A 322 -16.54 -8.16 -6.63
C GLU A 322 -17.43 -8.05 -5.38
N LYS A 323 -17.10 -8.80 -4.33
CA LYS A 323 -17.87 -8.76 -3.08
C LYS A 323 -17.73 -7.44 -2.32
N ALA A 324 -16.52 -6.88 -2.32
CA ALA A 324 -16.21 -5.64 -1.57
C ALA A 324 -16.77 -4.38 -2.24
N LEU A 325 -16.92 -4.38 -3.57
CA LEU A 325 -17.39 -3.25 -4.37
C LEU A 325 -18.88 -3.30 -4.69
N GLY A 326 -19.68 -4.24 -4.19
CA GLY A 326 -21.10 -4.37 -4.50
C GLY A 326 -21.90 -3.09 -4.25
N GLY A 327 -21.73 -2.45 -3.08
CA GLY A 327 -22.37 -1.17 -2.76
C GLY A 327 -21.86 -0.01 -3.63
N TYR A 328 -20.59 0.00 -3.97
CA TYR A 328 -19.99 1.01 -4.86
C TYR A 328 -20.46 0.85 -6.31
N PHE A 329 -20.76 -0.36 -6.75
CA PHE A 329 -21.33 -0.61 -8.07
C PHE A 329 -22.75 -0.06 -8.20
N GLU A 330 -23.60 -0.25 -7.18
CA GLU A 330 -24.94 0.35 -7.12
C GLU A 330 -24.84 1.90 -7.13
N LEU A 331 -23.85 2.46 -6.41
CA LEU A 331 -23.56 3.89 -6.40
C LEU A 331 -23.16 4.41 -7.79
N VAL A 332 -22.22 3.75 -8.46
CA VAL A 332 -21.78 4.10 -9.83
C VAL A 332 -22.95 4.05 -10.80
N LYS A 333 -23.84 3.06 -10.67
CA LYS A 333 -25.04 2.95 -11.49
C LYS A 333 -25.96 4.14 -11.28
N ALA A 334 -26.21 4.55 -10.02
CA ALA A 334 -27.06 5.69 -9.68
C ALA A 334 -26.48 7.01 -10.23
N VAL A 335 -25.16 7.22 -10.09
CA VAL A 335 -24.46 8.40 -10.64
C VAL A 335 -24.53 8.41 -12.18
N ARG A 336 -24.32 7.28 -12.82
CA ARG A 336 -24.38 7.14 -14.28
C ARG A 336 -25.77 7.43 -14.84
N THR A 337 -26.83 6.98 -14.15
CA THR A 337 -28.23 7.23 -14.56
C THR A 337 -28.72 8.63 -14.17
N GLY A 338 -27.96 9.35 -13.34
CA GLY A 338 -28.38 10.67 -12.87
C GLY A 338 -29.64 10.67 -11.99
N SER A 339 -30.06 9.52 -11.44
CA SER A 339 -31.24 9.37 -10.61
C SER A 339 -30.95 9.68 -9.15
N LEU A 340 -31.45 10.80 -8.66
CA LEU A 340 -31.26 11.22 -7.25
C LEU A 340 -31.94 10.27 -6.27
N SER A 341 -33.15 9.75 -6.60
CA SER A 341 -33.85 8.80 -5.75
C SER A 341 -33.10 7.50 -5.55
N GLN A 342 -32.56 6.92 -6.64
CA GLN A 342 -31.71 5.71 -6.56
C GLN A 342 -30.44 5.97 -5.77
N PHE A 343 -29.83 7.15 -5.93
CA PHE A 343 -28.65 7.53 -5.18
C PHE A 343 -28.93 7.57 -3.67
N LEU A 344 -30.00 8.24 -3.24
CA LEU A 344 -30.37 8.34 -1.82
C LEU A 344 -30.71 6.97 -1.21
N THR A 345 -31.42 6.11 -1.95
CA THR A 345 -31.72 4.74 -1.49
C THR A 345 -30.45 3.88 -1.37
N THR A 346 -29.49 3.99 -2.30
CA THR A 346 -28.22 3.27 -2.21
C THR A 346 -27.34 3.77 -1.07
N VAL A 347 -27.28 5.08 -0.83
CA VAL A 347 -26.52 5.65 0.29
C VAL A 347 -27.10 5.21 1.63
N SER A 348 -28.43 5.20 1.79
CA SER A 348 -29.07 4.73 3.02
C SER A 348 -28.86 3.23 3.25
N LYS A 349 -29.00 2.42 2.20
CA LYS A 349 -28.81 0.96 2.25
C LYS A 349 -27.41 0.55 2.67
N HIS A 350 -26.39 1.23 2.15
CA HIS A 350 -24.99 0.89 2.37
C HIS A 350 -24.26 1.87 3.32
N SER A 351 -24.99 2.67 4.10
CA SER A 351 -24.42 3.69 4.99
C SER A 351 -23.37 3.12 5.96
N ALA A 352 -23.64 1.97 6.57
CA ALA A 352 -22.72 1.32 7.50
C ALA A 352 -21.38 0.94 6.85
N THR A 353 -21.42 0.41 5.62
CA THR A 353 -20.20 0.04 4.88
C THR A 353 -19.39 1.27 4.48
N PHE A 354 -20.04 2.33 4.02
CA PHE A 354 -19.39 3.58 3.65
C PHE A 354 -18.78 4.32 4.85
N GLN A 355 -19.43 4.21 6.03
CA GLN A 355 -18.87 4.74 7.28
C GLN A 355 -17.63 3.94 7.74
N ALA A 356 -17.71 2.61 7.69
CA ALA A 356 -16.57 1.75 8.02
C ALA A 356 -15.35 2.01 7.10
N ASP A 357 -15.59 2.25 5.79
CA ASP A 357 -14.58 2.61 4.82
C ASP A 357 -14.13 4.09 4.92
N HIS A 358 -14.77 4.88 5.77
CA HIS A 358 -14.59 6.34 5.91
C HIS A 358 -14.74 7.13 4.60
N THR A 359 -15.57 6.67 3.69
CA THR A 359 -15.86 7.32 2.40
C THR A 359 -17.21 8.05 2.40
N HIS A 360 -18.02 7.88 3.43
CA HIS A 360 -19.38 8.43 3.52
C HIS A 360 -19.44 9.94 3.27
N THR A 361 -18.55 10.73 3.86
CA THR A 361 -18.49 12.19 3.70
C THR A 361 -18.23 12.61 2.26
N LEU A 362 -17.37 11.87 1.55
CA LEU A 362 -17.08 12.11 0.13
C LEU A 362 -18.26 11.68 -0.74
N ILE A 363 -18.95 10.59 -0.39
CA ILE A 363 -20.13 10.09 -1.12
C ILE A 363 -21.29 11.06 -1.01
N VAL A 364 -21.54 11.69 0.14
CA VAL A 364 -22.59 12.71 0.28
C VAL A 364 -22.35 13.89 -0.68
N ARG A 365 -21.10 14.26 -0.93
CA ARG A 365 -20.76 15.31 -1.91
C ARG A 365 -21.09 14.93 -3.36
N LEU A 366 -21.16 13.64 -3.68
CA LEU A 366 -21.53 13.16 -5.02
C LEU A 366 -22.95 13.55 -5.42
N ARG A 367 -23.83 13.91 -4.47
CA ARG A 367 -25.19 14.37 -4.76
C ARG A 367 -25.23 15.45 -5.84
N GLN A 368 -24.29 16.39 -5.80
CA GLN A 368 -24.21 17.44 -6.83
C GLN A 368 -23.83 16.88 -8.21
N ASN A 369 -22.92 15.91 -8.25
CA ASN A 369 -22.51 15.30 -9.52
C ASN A 369 -23.64 14.46 -10.12
N VAL A 370 -24.44 13.77 -9.29
CA VAL A 370 -25.65 13.04 -9.75
C VAL A 370 -26.63 14.01 -10.41
N ILE A 371 -26.90 15.15 -9.78
CA ILE A 371 -27.79 16.16 -10.32
C ILE A 371 -27.23 16.73 -11.65
N LYS A 372 -25.94 17.06 -11.69
CA LYS A 372 -25.28 17.54 -12.92
C LYS A 372 -25.39 16.51 -14.06
N THR A 373 -25.19 15.24 -13.76
CA THR A 373 -25.34 14.15 -14.75
C THR A 373 -26.79 14.03 -15.22
N GLY A 374 -27.75 14.13 -14.30
CA GLY A 374 -29.17 14.12 -14.65
C GLY A 374 -29.56 15.27 -15.57
N ILE A 375 -29.14 16.50 -15.25
CA ILE A 375 -29.38 17.67 -16.10
C ILE A 375 -28.71 17.52 -17.46
N ARG A 376 -27.48 17.01 -17.50
CA ARG A 376 -26.77 16.73 -18.78
C ARG A 376 -27.55 15.74 -19.65
N GLN A 377 -28.11 14.70 -19.06
CA GLN A 377 -28.94 13.75 -19.82
C GLN A 377 -30.23 14.40 -20.34
N LEU A 378 -30.87 15.26 -19.52
CA LEU A 378 -32.04 16.02 -19.96
C LEU A 378 -31.70 17.00 -21.08
N SER A 379 -30.55 17.68 -21.00
CA SER A 379 -30.12 18.62 -22.07
C SER A 379 -29.82 17.92 -23.41
N LEU A 380 -29.40 16.65 -23.36
CA LEU A 380 -29.22 15.84 -24.59
C LEU A 380 -30.54 15.34 -25.18
N ALA A 381 -31.54 15.10 -24.32
CA ALA A 381 -32.82 14.55 -24.74
C ALA A 381 -33.81 15.63 -25.21
N TYR A 382 -33.75 16.85 -24.66
CA TYR A 382 -34.71 17.92 -24.91
C TYR A 382 -34.01 19.19 -25.40
N SER A 383 -34.54 19.79 -26.47
CA SER A 383 -34.14 21.14 -26.91
C SER A 383 -34.76 22.25 -26.07
N LEU A 384 -36.01 22.03 -25.63
CA LEU A 384 -36.79 22.89 -24.75
C LEU A 384 -37.47 22.01 -23.70
N ILE A 385 -37.32 22.35 -22.42
CA ILE A 385 -37.97 21.64 -21.32
C ILE A 385 -38.43 22.62 -20.26
N SER A 386 -39.63 22.39 -19.67
CA SER A 386 -40.16 23.23 -18.59
C SER A 386 -39.45 22.95 -17.27
N LEU A 387 -39.35 23.95 -16.39
CA LEU A 387 -38.75 23.76 -15.04
C LEU A 387 -39.56 22.77 -14.22
N LYS A 388 -40.90 22.72 -14.41
CA LYS A 388 -41.80 21.74 -13.77
C LYS A 388 -41.41 20.29 -14.14
N ASP A 389 -41.17 20.04 -15.42
CA ASP A 389 -40.78 18.71 -15.88
C ASP A 389 -39.38 18.32 -15.37
N ILE A 390 -38.49 19.30 -15.25
CA ILE A 390 -37.16 19.07 -14.63
C ILE A 390 -37.30 18.65 -13.18
N CYS A 391 -38.18 19.35 -12.39
CA CYS A 391 -38.44 18.99 -11.00
C CYS A 391 -38.96 17.57 -10.85
N VAL A 392 -39.95 17.20 -11.67
CA VAL A 392 -40.53 15.84 -11.64
C VAL A 392 -39.48 14.79 -11.98
N LYS A 393 -38.63 15.03 -13.02
CA LYS A 393 -37.64 14.06 -13.48
C LYS A 393 -36.43 13.90 -12.56
N LEU A 394 -36.01 14.99 -11.91
CA LEU A 394 -34.90 14.99 -10.98
C LEU A 394 -35.33 14.77 -9.52
N HIS A 395 -36.66 14.70 -9.25
CA HIS A 395 -37.23 14.61 -7.91
C HIS A 395 -36.76 15.77 -7.00
N LEU A 396 -36.90 16.99 -7.49
CA LEU A 396 -36.62 18.22 -6.75
C LEU A 396 -37.88 18.74 -6.11
N ASP A 397 -37.73 19.45 -5.00
CA ASP A 397 -38.85 19.89 -4.16
C ASP A 397 -39.53 21.15 -4.71
N SER A 398 -38.80 22.03 -5.44
CA SER A 398 -39.32 23.29 -5.94
C SER A 398 -38.83 23.66 -7.33
N GLU A 399 -39.59 24.48 -8.08
CA GLU A 399 -39.21 25.01 -9.39
C GLU A 399 -38.04 26.01 -9.26
N GLU A 400 -37.97 26.77 -8.18
CA GLU A 400 -36.89 27.70 -7.88
C GLU A 400 -35.57 26.98 -7.69
N ASP A 401 -35.57 25.82 -6.99
CA ASP A 401 -34.39 24.97 -6.86
C ASP A 401 -33.92 24.43 -8.21
N ALA A 402 -34.87 24.01 -9.07
CA ALA A 402 -34.51 23.56 -10.41
C ALA A 402 -33.91 24.68 -11.24
N GLU A 403 -34.48 25.89 -11.18
CA GLU A 403 -33.91 27.05 -11.86
C GLU A 403 -32.49 27.37 -11.39
N TYR A 404 -32.26 27.40 -10.07
CA TYR A 404 -30.97 27.65 -9.51
C TYR A 404 -29.92 26.58 -9.92
N ILE A 405 -30.31 25.30 -9.87
CA ILE A 405 -29.45 24.17 -10.23
C ILE A 405 -29.12 24.21 -11.73
N VAL A 406 -30.08 24.48 -12.59
CA VAL A 406 -29.85 24.63 -14.03
C VAL A 406 -28.98 25.83 -14.33
N GLY A 407 -29.21 26.98 -13.71
CA GLY A 407 -28.38 28.18 -13.84
C GLY A 407 -26.94 27.90 -13.41
N LYS A 408 -26.75 27.16 -12.30
CA LYS A 408 -25.45 26.72 -11.85
C LYS A 408 -24.78 25.76 -12.84
N ALA A 409 -25.54 24.82 -13.44
CA ALA A 409 -25.00 23.87 -14.42
C ALA A 409 -24.56 24.59 -15.72
N ILE A 410 -25.28 25.63 -16.15
CA ILE A 410 -24.86 26.50 -17.27
C ILE A 410 -23.59 27.26 -16.92
N ARG A 411 -23.52 27.87 -15.74
CA ARG A 411 -22.34 28.61 -15.27
C ARG A 411 -21.11 27.72 -15.17
N ASP A 412 -21.28 26.49 -14.64
CA ASP A 412 -20.19 25.51 -14.48
C ASP A 412 -19.81 24.86 -15.83
N GLY A 413 -20.45 25.22 -16.95
CA GLY A 413 -20.16 24.70 -18.28
C GLY A 413 -20.54 23.22 -18.49
N VAL A 414 -21.40 22.66 -17.65
CA VAL A 414 -21.88 21.27 -17.76
C VAL A 414 -22.84 21.11 -18.93
N ILE A 415 -23.65 22.14 -19.19
CA ILE A 415 -24.61 22.24 -20.28
C ILE A 415 -24.48 23.59 -20.99
N GLU A 416 -24.71 23.57 -22.30
CA GLU A 416 -24.84 24.79 -23.08
C GLU A 416 -26.32 25.10 -23.30
N GLY A 417 -26.77 26.18 -22.75
CA GLY A 417 -28.18 26.55 -22.80
C GLY A 417 -28.40 27.95 -22.25
N ARG A 418 -29.66 28.40 -22.38
CA ARG A 418 -30.13 29.62 -21.74
C ARG A 418 -31.38 29.31 -20.96
N MET A 419 -31.59 30.02 -19.89
CA MET A 419 -32.82 30.00 -19.14
C MET A 419 -33.72 31.17 -19.55
N VAL A 420 -34.98 30.93 -19.73
CA VAL A 420 -36.00 31.92 -20.00
C VAL A 420 -36.92 31.96 -18.77
N HIS A 421 -36.61 32.86 -17.84
CA HIS A 421 -37.28 32.95 -16.55
C HIS A 421 -38.76 33.24 -16.69
N GLU A 422 -39.12 34.21 -17.57
CA GLU A 422 -40.51 34.62 -17.78
C GLU A 422 -41.44 33.48 -18.21
N GLN A 423 -40.93 32.52 -18.93
CA GLN A 423 -41.67 31.36 -19.46
C GLN A 423 -41.45 30.07 -18.66
N GLY A 424 -40.50 30.07 -17.71
CA GLY A 424 -40.17 28.91 -16.92
C GLY A 424 -39.58 27.75 -17.72
N TRP A 425 -38.77 28.07 -18.76
CA TRP A 425 -38.21 27.09 -19.69
C TRP A 425 -36.67 27.12 -19.70
N MET A 426 -36.07 25.93 -19.83
CA MET A 426 -34.68 25.75 -20.19
C MET A 426 -34.58 25.46 -21.69
N ALA A 427 -33.89 26.32 -22.42
CA ALA A 427 -33.54 26.11 -23.83
C ALA A 427 -32.11 25.62 -23.97
N CYS A 428 -31.93 24.39 -24.44
CA CYS A 428 -30.62 23.82 -24.69
C CYS A 428 -30.16 24.16 -26.09
N LYS A 429 -28.89 24.53 -26.27
CA LYS A 429 -28.27 24.60 -27.58
C LYS A 429 -27.99 23.15 -28.01
N GLY A 430 -28.94 22.55 -28.72
CA GLY A 430 -28.78 21.19 -29.20
C GLY A 430 -27.65 21.06 -30.19
N ALA A 431 -27.04 19.89 -30.27
CA ALA A 431 -26.05 19.52 -31.27
C ALA A 431 -26.52 19.63 -32.73
N GLY A 432 -27.81 19.98 -32.95
CA GLY A 432 -28.45 20.14 -34.26
C GLY A 432 -28.86 21.56 -34.62
N GLY A 433 -28.56 22.58 -33.79
CA GLY A 433 -28.92 23.98 -34.08
C GLY A 433 -28.05 24.55 -35.20
N ALA A 434 -28.70 24.77 -36.34
CA ALA A 434 -28.27 25.51 -37.50
C ALA A 434 -26.95 26.30 -37.37
N LYS A 435 -25.99 25.95 -38.18
CA LYS A 435 -24.71 26.62 -38.41
C LYS A 435 -23.59 26.34 -37.43
N GLY A 436 -23.09 25.08 -37.43
CA GLY A 436 -21.63 24.85 -37.55
C GLY A 436 -20.69 25.30 -36.43
N GLN A 437 -21.14 25.83 -35.30
CA GLN A 437 -20.17 26.48 -34.42
C GLN A 437 -19.76 25.72 -33.14
N ASN A 438 -20.48 24.70 -32.68
CA ASN A 438 -20.04 23.94 -31.53
C ASN A 438 -20.44 22.45 -31.60
N ALA A 439 -20.05 21.77 -32.70
CA ALA A 439 -20.17 20.31 -32.79
C ALA A 439 -19.29 19.57 -31.78
N TYR A 440 -18.37 20.26 -31.15
CA TYR A 440 -17.40 19.70 -30.25
C TYR A 440 -17.63 20.26 -28.84
N GLY A 441 -18.08 19.40 -27.94
CA GLY A 441 -18.20 19.74 -26.51
C GLY A 441 -16.84 20.00 -25.86
N ASN A 442 -16.86 20.53 -24.64
CA ASN A 442 -15.67 20.83 -23.84
C ASN A 442 -14.67 19.66 -23.72
N SER A 443 -15.16 18.43 -23.83
CA SER A 443 -14.32 17.22 -23.83
C SER A 443 -13.26 17.17 -24.93
N VAL A 444 -13.56 17.75 -26.10
CA VAL A 444 -12.61 17.83 -27.22
C VAL A 444 -11.54 18.88 -26.94
N ALA A 445 -11.95 20.05 -26.40
CA ALA A 445 -11.02 21.09 -25.98
C ALA A 445 -10.06 20.58 -24.91
N GLU A 446 -10.56 19.85 -23.90
CA GLU A 446 -9.74 19.21 -22.87
C GLU A 446 -8.78 18.16 -23.47
N ALA A 447 -9.22 17.36 -24.43
CA ALA A 447 -8.36 16.37 -25.10
C ALA A 447 -7.21 17.05 -25.88
N PHE A 448 -7.51 18.17 -26.56
CA PHE A 448 -6.49 18.97 -27.22
C PHE A 448 -5.54 19.60 -26.22
N GLN A 449 -6.04 20.14 -25.14
CA GLN A 449 -5.24 20.77 -24.09
C GLN A 449 -4.30 19.75 -23.41
N ARG A 450 -4.77 18.54 -23.14
CA ARG A 450 -3.92 17.44 -22.65
C ARG A 450 -2.82 17.10 -23.65
N ARG A 451 -3.13 17.00 -24.95
CA ARG A 451 -2.13 16.72 -26.00
C ARG A 451 -1.10 17.84 -26.12
N ILE A 452 -1.53 19.09 -26.04
CA ILE A 452 -0.63 20.25 -26.03
C ILE A 452 0.28 20.19 -24.81
N GLY A 453 -0.27 19.87 -23.62
CA GLY A 453 0.51 19.66 -22.41
C GLY A 453 1.60 18.60 -22.57
N TYR A 454 1.26 17.45 -23.15
CA TYR A 454 2.25 16.40 -23.44
C TYR A 454 3.31 16.84 -24.45
N CYS A 455 2.92 17.57 -25.50
CA CYS A 455 3.90 18.11 -26.47
C CYS A 455 4.85 19.10 -25.83
N LEU A 456 4.35 19.98 -24.97
CA LEU A 456 5.18 20.94 -24.22
C LEU A 456 6.12 20.24 -23.25
N GLU A 457 5.63 19.23 -22.54
CA GLU A 457 6.46 18.43 -21.62
C GLU A 457 7.56 17.68 -22.39
N LEU A 458 7.23 17.03 -23.50
CA LEU A 458 8.20 16.36 -24.36
C LEU A 458 9.24 17.34 -24.92
N HIS A 459 8.79 18.52 -25.36
CA HIS A 459 9.69 19.60 -25.80
C HIS A 459 10.64 20.03 -24.70
N ASN A 460 10.12 20.29 -23.48
CA ASN A 460 10.93 20.69 -22.34
C ASN A 460 11.92 19.60 -21.93
N GLN A 461 11.53 18.34 -21.95
CA GLN A 461 12.41 17.21 -21.70
C GLN A 461 13.50 17.10 -22.76
N SER A 462 13.15 17.26 -24.04
CA SER A 462 14.12 17.25 -25.14
C SER A 462 15.13 18.38 -25.03
N VAL A 463 14.68 19.61 -24.75
CA VAL A 463 15.56 20.77 -24.52
C VAL A 463 16.46 20.56 -23.29
N LYS A 464 15.89 19.96 -22.22
CA LYS A 464 16.67 19.62 -21.03
C LYS A 464 17.75 18.57 -21.35
N ALA A 465 17.40 17.54 -22.10
CA ALA A 465 18.34 16.50 -22.53
C ALA A 465 19.47 17.06 -23.41
N MET A 466 19.18 18.01 -24.32
CA MET A 466 20.19 18.69 -25.13
C MET A 466 21.15 19.57 -24.31
N ARG A 467 20.72 20.06 -23.17
CA ARG A 467 21.54 20.92 -22.28
C ARG A 467 22.43 20.15 -21.32
N TYR A 468 22.23 18.81 -21.22
CA TYR A 468 23.06 18.01 -20.32
C TYR A 468 24.49 17.90 -20.85
N PRO A 469 25.51 18.18 -20.03
CA PRO A 469 26.88 17.91 -20.40
C PRO A 469 27.07 16.39 -20.57
N LEU A 470 27.82 15.98 -21.60
CA LEU A 470 28.06 14.56 -21.97
C LEU A 470 28.46 13.67 -20.79
N ASN A 471 29.14 14.23 -19.79
CA ASN A 471 29.54 13.49 -18.60
C ASN A 471 28.40 13.18 -17.63
N ALA A 472 27.37 14.04 -17.53
CA ALA A 472 26.20 13.79 -16.70
C ALA A 472 25.34 12.68 -17.30
N HIS A 473 25.16 12.67 -18.62
CA HIS A 473 24.44 11.62 -19.33
C HIS A 473 25.12 10.26 -19.23
N ARG A 474 26.48 10.20 -19.31
CA ARG A 474 27.23 8.96 -19.07
C ARG A 474 27.05 8.44 -17.64
N LYS A 475 27.03 9.31 -16.63
CA LYS A 475 26.81 8.91 -15.24
C LYS A 475 25.38 8.39 -15.02
N GLU A 476 24.39 9.02 -15.65
CA GLU A 476 22.99 8.56 -15.59
C GLU A 476 22.81 7.22 -16.32
N LEU A 477 23.44 7.04 -17.49
CA LEU A 477 23.45 5.76 -18.20
C LEU A 477 24.11 4.65 -17.38
N ALA A 478 25.27 4.90 -16.80
CA ALA A 478 25.96 3.94 -15.95
C ALA A 478 25.15 3.60 -14.69
N ALA A 479 24.46 4.58 -14.10
CA ALA A 479 23.56 4.36 -12.97
C ALA A 479 22.32 3.54 -13.38
N ALA A 480 21.77 3.79 -14.57
CA ALA A 480 20.63 3.04 -15.10
C ALA A 480 21.02 1.60 -15.49
N GLU A 481 22.20 1.41 -16.05
CA GLU A 481 22.75 0.07 -16.34
C GLU A 481 23.00 -0.70 -15.05
N GLY A 482 23.62 -0.11 -14.05
CA GLY A 482 23.82 -0.72 -12.74
C GLY A 482 22.51 -0.98 -11.98
N ALA A 483 21.43 -0.23 -12.23
CA ALA A 483 20.10 -0.53 -11.71
C ALA A 483 19.49 -1.75 -12.43
N ARG A 484 19.62 -1.82 -13.76
CA ARG A 484 19.16 -2.97 -14.57
C ARG A 484 19.92 -4.27 -14.26
N GLU A 485 21.21 -4.18 -13.99
CA GLU A 485 21.99 -5.35 -13.55
C GLU A 485 21.54 -5.86 -12.19
N ARG A 486 21.29 -4.95 -11.25
CA ARG A 486 20.71 -5.30 -9.94
C ARG A 486 19.31 -5.89 -10.05
N GLU A 487 18.46 -5.37 -10.96
CA GLU A 487 17.14 -5.96 -11.24
C GLU A 487 17.27 -7.36 -11.86
N LYS A 488 18.24 -7.56 -12.76
CA LYS A 488 18.52 -8.89 -13.34
C LYS A 488 19.07 -9.88 -12.31
N GLU A 489 19.92 -9.43 -11.40
CA GLU A 489 20.40 -10.25 -10.29
C GLU A 489 19.26 -10.60 -9.33
N LEU A 490 18.40 -9.64 -9.00
CA LEU A 490 17.20 -9.88 -8.22
C LEU A 490 16.21 -10.83 -8.93
N ALA A 491 16.03 -10.67 -10.25
CA ALA A 491 15.20 -11.56 -11.04
C ALA A 491 15.77 -12.99 -11.10
N LYS A 492 17.10 -13.14 -11.15
CA LYS A 492 17.76 -14.45 -11.04
C LYS A 492 17.61 -15.05 -9.64
N GLU A 493 17.79 -14.26 -8.58
CA GLU A 493 17.52 -14.70 -7.20
C GLU A 493 16.05 -15.12 -7.01
N ILE A 494 15.12 -14.46 -7.70
CA ILE A 494 13.69 -14.81 -7.72
C ILE A 494 13.45 -16.11 -8.52
N GLN A 495 14.16 -16.31 -9.65
CA GLN A 495 14.05 -17.51 -10.48
C GLN A 495 14.73 -18.74 -9.82
N GLU A 496 15.77 -18.52 -9.06
CA GLU A 496 16.48 -19.57 -8.30
C GLU A 496 15.74 -20.04 -7.04
N GLY A 497 14.45 -19.71 -6.91
CA GLY A 497 13.51 -20.41 -6.02
C GLY A 497 13.50 -19.96 -4.57
N ASP A 498 14.10 -18.83 -4.22
CA ASP A 498 14.21 -18.35 -2.84
C ASP A 498 13.16 -17.32 -2.42
N LEU A 499 12.15 -17.08 -3.26
CA LEU A 499 11.04 -16.18 -2.96
C LEU A 499 9.74 -16.99 -2.91
N ASP A 500 9.38 -17.47 -1.73
CA ASP A 500 8.01 -17.87 -1.45
C ASP A 500 7.09 -16.67 -1.72
N GLU A 501 6.10 -16.87 -2.61
CA GLU A 501 5.10 -15.86 -2.98
C GLU A 501 4.34 -15.26 -1.78
N ASP A 502 4.43 -15.91 -0.62
CA ASP A 502 3.77 -15.50 0.63
C ASP A 502 4.39 -14.27 1.31
N ASP A 503 5.57 -13.80 0.89
CA ASP A 503 6.33 -12.82 1.68
C ASP A 503 6.07 -11.36 1.31
N LEU A 504 5.42 -11.08 0.19
CA LEU A 504 5.19 -9.71 -0.30
C LEU A 504 3.94 -9.02 0.29
N GLY A 505 3.08 -9.74 0.99
CA GLY A 505 1.75 -9.24 1.37
C GLY A 505 1.47 -9.02 2.85
N GLY A 506 2.39 -9.35 3.74
CA GLY A 506 2.11 -9.42 5.18
C GLY A 506 2.04 -8.09 5.94
N ASP A 507 2.35 -6.97 5.32
CA ASP A 507 2.52 -5.68 6.00
C ASP A 507 1.40 -4.65 5.76
N PHE A 508 0.26 -5.07 5.16
CA PHE A 508 -0.89 -4.18 4.97
C PHE A 508 -2.01 -4.41 5.97
#